data_3397e898d49e330cb1018b3eecd1befb
#
_entry.id   3397e898d49e330cb1018b3eecd1befb
#
_cell.length_a   1.000
_cell.length_b   1.000
_cell.length_c   1.000
_cell.angle_alpha   90.00
_cell.angle_beta   90.00
_cell.angle_gamma   90.00
#
_symmetry.space_group_name_H-M   'P 1'
#
loop_
_entity.id
_entity.type
_entity.pdbx_description
1 polymer ?
#
loop_
_entity_poly.entity_id
_entity_poly.type
_entity_poly.pdbx_seq_one_letter_code
_entity_poly.pdbx_strand_id
1 'polypeptide(L)'
;MFTLYGTTTSPFVRRVRIVAMERGLPFTLVGTATDDGLTQLQAISPIGKVPAARLADGRVVFDSRVILDELCHPEGAGVDGAKAPWAPLRAPFAEPAARVDEENAVNLVDEALLSLVRLFYLQRDGADLSVAYLQKEQKRAASILRHLDDTVIGHHLTKRAAKEGGLGRPELALVTALDWMQFRGTFDVTTTPRLKSAMEHWLQRPSFASTRPG
;
A
#
# COMPACT_ATOMS: atom_id res chain seq x y z
N MET A 1 -10.59 18.05 -5.11
CA MET A 1 -9.84 17.21 -6.05
C MET A 1 -8.35 17.38 -5.77
N PHE A 2 -7.55 16.31 -5.78
CA PHE A 2 -6.10 16.39 -5.58
C PHE A 2 -5.36 15.75 -6.76
N THR A 3 -4.08 16.03 -6.90
CA THR A 3 -3.21 15.41 -7.92
C THR A 3 -2.32 14.38 -7.25
N LEU A 4 -2.34 13.15 -7.75
CA LEU A 4 -1.50 12.04 -7.30
C LEU A 4 -0.41 11.78 -8.33
N TYR A 5 0.84 11.74 -7.90
CA TYR A 5 2.00 11.45 -8.75
C TYR A 5 2.46 10.02 -8.52
N GLY A 6 2.55 9.24 -9.60
CA GLY A 6 2.99 7.86 -9.48
C GLY A 6 2.69 6.99 -10.69
N THR A 7 2.99 5.70 -10.59
CA THR A 7 2.69 4.70 -11.61
C THR A 7 1.56 3.78 -11.16
N THR A 8 0.80 3.24 -12.10
CA THR A 8 -0.28 2.27 -11.82
C THR A 8 0.25 0.97 -11.23
N THR A 9 1.51 0.65 -11.50
CA THR A 9 2.17 -0.56 -11.00
C THR A 9 2.75 -0.43 -9.59
N SER A 10 2.81 0.78 -9.02
CA SER A 10 3.33 0.97 -7.66
C SER A 10 2.32 0.51 -6.60
N PRO A 11 2.69 -0.40 -5.68
CA PRO A 11 1.81 -0.82 -4.60
C PRO A 11 1.47 0.33 -3.65
N PHE A 12 2.39 1.26 -3.43
CA PHE A 12 2.18 2.42 -2.56
C PHE A 12 1.23 3.46 -3.20
N VAL A 13 1.35 3.71 -4.50
CA VAL A 13 0.39 4.55 -5.26
C VAL A 13 -0.99 3.93 -5.25
N ARG A 14 -1.05 2.62 -5.39
CA ARG A 14 -2.31 1.87 -5.37
C ARG A 14 -3.06 2.01 -4.05
N ARG A 15 -2.38 2.02 -2.90
CA ARG A 15 -3.01 2.29 -1.60
C ARG A 15 -3.78 3.60 -1.61
N VAL A 16 -3.17 4.67 -2.12
CA VAL A 16 -3.79 6.00 -2.21
C VAL A 16 -4.99 5.97 -3.16
N ARG A 17 -4.86 5.32 -4.31
CA ARG A 17 -5.97 5.18 -5.29
C ARG A 17 -7.16 4.46 -4.68
N ILE A 18 -6.93 3.34 -4.00
CA ILE A 18 -7.99 2.57 -3.32
C ILE A 18 -8.72 3.45 -2.31
N VAL A 19 -7.99 4.12 -1.41
CA VAL A 19 -8.60 4.97 -0.37
C VAL A 19 -9.35 6.15 -0.97
N ALA A 20 -8.81 6.79 -2.01
CA ALA A 20 -9.51 7.85 -2.71
C ALA A 20 -10.86 7.36 -3.30
N MET A 21 -10.86 6.18 -3.93
CA MET A 21 -12.09 5.57 -4.45
C MET A 21 -13.08 5.21 -3.34
N GLU A 22 -12.61 4.59 -2.25
CA GLU A 22 -13.45 4.23 -1.10
C GLU A 22 -14.11 5.45 -0.44
N ARG A 23 -13.46 6.59 -0.51
CA ARG A 23 -13.97 7.85 0.03
C ARG A 23 -14.70 8.72 -1.01
N GLY A 24 -14.79 8.28 -2.26
CA GLY A 24 -15.38 9.08 -3.33
C GLY A 24 -14.61 10.38 -3.61
N LEU A 25 -13.29 10.41 -3.32
CA LEU A 25 -12.43 11.58 -3.52
C LEU A 25 -11.91 11.60 -4.96
N PRO A 26 -12.28 12.59 -5.78
CA PRO A 26 -11.75 12.69 -7.13
C PRO A 26 -10.26 13.08 -7.11
N PHE A 27 -9.49 12.45 -7.97
CA PHE A 27 -8.07 12.76 -8.17
C PHE A 27 -7.65 12.64 -9.62
N THR A 28 -6.58 13.35 -9.99
CA THR A 28 -5.88 13.19 -11.26
C THR A 28 -4.59 12.43 -11.00
N LEU A 29 -4.32 11.37 -11.77
CA LEU A 29 -3.06 10.64 -11.71
C LEU A 29 -2.09 11.17 -12.76
N VAL A 30 -0.96 11.71 -12.30
CA VAL A 30 0.19 12.08 -13.16
C VAL A 30 1.15 10.89 -13.21
N GLY A 31 1.24 10.26 -14.40
CA GLY A 31 2.08 9.08 -14.62
C GLY A 31 3.56 9.42 -14.64
N THR A 32 4.32 8.96 -13.65
CA THR A 32 5.76 9.25 -13.50
C THR A 32 6.68 8.29 -14.26
N ALA A 33 6.13 7.48 -15.14
CA ALA A 33 6.90 6.65 -16.08
C ALA A 33 7.37 7.44 -17.31
N THR A 34 6.84 8.65 -17.53
CA THR A 34 7.24 9.58 -18.59
C THR A 34 8.22 10.62 -18.03
N ASP A 35 9.08 11.19 -18.90
CA ASP A 35 10.04 12.22 -18.52
C ASP A 35 9.34 13.47 -17.94
N ASP A 36 8.22 13.87 -18.53
CA ASP A 36 7.42 14.99 -18.03
C ASP A 36 6.85 14.72 -16.63
N GLY A 37 6.24 13.55 -16.43
CA GLY A 37 5.71 13.17 -15.13
C GLY A 37 6.80 13.01 -14.05
N LEU A 38 7.98 12.51 -14.45
CA LEU A 38 9.14 12.44 -13.55
C LEU A 38 9.65 13.83 -13.17
N THR A 39 9.74 14.75 -14.13
CA THR A 39 10.11 16.14 -13.90
C THR A 39 9.15 16.84 -12.95
N GLN A 40 7.85 16.63 -13.14
CA GLN A 40 6.82 17.17 -12.24
C GLN A 40 6.95 16.61 -10.83
N LEU A 41 7.21 15.30 -10.68
CA LEU A 41 7.46 14.69 -9.37
C LEU A 41 8.68 15.28 -8.67
N GLN A 42 9.79 15.43 -9.40
CA GLN A 42 11.03 15.99 -8.85
C GLN A 42 10.88 17.44 -8.40
N ALA A 43 10.03 18.22 -9.08
CA ALA A 43 9.75 19.59 -8.72
C ALA A 43 8.98 19.75 -7.39
N ILE A 44 8.28 18.69 -6.94
CA ILE A 44 7.45 18.76 -5.73
C ILE A 44 7.95 17.87 -4.59
N SER A 45 8.70 16.80 -4.90
CA SER A 45 9.12 15.81 -3.90
C SER A 45 10.64 15.73 -3.79
N PRO A 46 11.24 16.15 -2.67
CA PRO A 46 12.69 16.08 -2.47
C PRO A 46 13.21 14.64 -2.37
N ILE A 47 12.34 13.68 -2.07
CA ILE A 47 12.70 12.24 -2.02
C ILE A 47 12.62 11.56 -3.40
N GLY A 48 11.98 12.17 -4.41
CA GLY A 48 11.88 11.61 -5.75
C GLY A 48 11.22 10.23 -5.84
N LYS A 49 10.44 9.84 -4.83
CA LYS A 49 9.72 8.56 -4.79
C LYS A 49 8.22 8.78 -4.90
N VAL A 50 7.55 7.74 -5.37
CA VAL A 50 6.08 7.70 -5.47
C VAL A 50 5.46 6.87 -4.34
N PRO A 51 4.26 7.27 -3.87
CA PRO A 51 3.44 8.40 -4.27
C PRO A 51 3.89 9.74 -3.68
N ALA A 52 3.62 10.83 -4.40
CA ALA A 52 3.49 12.16 -3.85
C ALA A 52 2.12 12.70 -4.24
N ALA A 53 1.55 13.61 -3.47
CA ALA A 53 0.27 14.23 -3.77
C ALA A 53 0.33 15.75 -3.58
N ARG A 54 -0.35 16.48 -4.47
CA ARG A 54 -0.65 17.90 -4.27
C ARG A 54 -2.13 18.01 -3.93
N LEU A 55 -2.42 18.47 -2.72
CA LEU A 55 -3.78 18.63 -2.22
C LEU A 55 -4.48 19.84 -2.85
N ALA A 56 -5.80 19.97 -2.63
CA ALA A 56 -6.61 21.06 -3.17
C ALA A 56 -6.18 22.45 -2.67
N ASP A 57 -5.62 22.52 -1.46
CA ASP A 57 -5.08 23.73 -0.84
C ASP A 57 -3.65 24.06 -1.28
N GLY A 58 -3.06 23.27 -2.18
CA GLY A 58 -1.72 23.43 -2.71
C GLY A 58 -0.61 22.77 -1.89
N ARG A 59 -0.89 22.26 -0.68
CA ARG A 59 0.10 21.50 0.11
C ARG A 59 0.57 20.26 -0.66
N VAL A 60 1.86 19.98 -0.55
CA VAL A 60 2.45 18.76 -1.10
C VAL A 60 2.70 17.78 0.04
N VAL A 61 2.27 16.55 -0.16
CA VAL A 61 2.32 15.48 0.84
C VAL A 61 2.99 14.26 0.24
N PHE A 62 3.86 13.62 0.98
CA PHE A 62 4.56 12.36 0.72
C PHE A 62 5.00 11.79 2.07
N ASP A 63 5.05 10.47 2.30
CA ASP A 63 4.77 9.34 1.41
C ASP A 63 3.29 8.85 1.45
N SER A 64 3.09 7.59 1.07
CA SER A 64 1.74 6.98 1.09
C SER A 64 1.08 7.02 2.47
N ARG A 65 1.82 6.86 3.57
CA ARG A 65 1.27 6.85 4.93
C ARG A 65 0.70 8.22 5.29
N VAL A 66 1.47 9.28 5.03
CA VAL A 66 1.04 10.67 5.31
C VAL A 66 -0.11 11.09 4.40
N ILE A 67 -0.06 10.67 3.10
CA ILE A 67 -1.17 10.93 2.17
C ILE A 67 -2.46 10.25 2.68
N LEU A 68 -2.37 9.00 3.14
CA LEU A 68 -3.53 8.29 3.69
C LEU A 68 -4.07 8.94 4.95
N ASP A 69 -3.21 9.48 5.82
CA ASP A 69 -3.62 10.23 7.00
C ASP A 69 -4.43 11.48 6.60
N GLU A 70 -3.92 12.27 5.66
CA GLU A 70 -4.62 13.45 5.14
C GLU A 70 -5.95 13.10 4.48
N LEU A 71 -5.99 12.05 3.66
CA LEU A 71 -7.23 11.62 2.99
C LEU A 71 -8.26 11.06 3.98
N CYS A 72 -7.84 10.49 5.10
CA CYS A 72 -8.72 9.90 6.11
C CYS A 72 -9.11 10.87 7.22
N HIS A 73 -8.42 12.01 7.35
CA HIS A 73 -8.75 13.02 8.36
C HIS A 73 -10.11 13.65 8.08
N PRO A 74 -10.97 13.88 9.11
CA PRO A 74 -12.29 14.48 8.93
C PRO A 74 -12.26 15.87 8.27
N GLU A 75 -11.23 16.65 8.53
CA GLU A 75 -10.99 17.99 7.96
C GLU A 75 -9.95 17.96 6.82
N GLY A 76 -9.40 16.78 6.52
CA GLY A 76 -8.37 16.61 5.49
C GLY A 76 -8.93 16.67 4.08
N ALA A 77 -8.06 17.02 3.14
CA ALA A 77 -8.30 17.06 1.70
C ALA A 77 -9.36 18.08 1.19
N GLY A 78 -9.86 18.97 2.03
CA GLY A 78 -10.76 20.07 1.61
C GLY A 78 -12.01 19.59 0.85
N VAL A 79 -12.52 18.41 1.19
CA VAL A 79 -13.67 17.82 0.51
C VAL A 79 -14.89 17.96 1.40
N ASP A 80 -15.65 19.03 1.19
CA ASP A 80 -16.95 19.22 1.79
C ASP A 80 -17.88 18.03 1.51
N GLY A 81 -18.29 17.36 2.58
CA GLY A 81 -19.53 16.60 2.60
C GLY A 81 -19.66 15.36 1.72
N ALA A 82 -18.59 14.84 1.15
CA ALA A 82 -18.66 13.59 0.38
C ALA A 82 -19.05 12.44 1.33
N LYS A 83 -20.34 12.15 1.43
CA LYS A 83 -20.85 10.90 1.97
C LYS A 83 -20.43 9.79 1.01
N ALA A 84 -19.24 9.27 1.23
CA ALA A 84 -18.82 8.08 0.50
C ALA A 84 -19.83 6.96 0.78
N PRO A 85 -20.24 6.20 -0.25
CA PRO A 85 -21.12 5.05 -0.07
C PRO A 85 -20.44 3.92 0.71
N TRP A 86 -19.16 4.07 1.02
CA TRP A 86 -18.32 3.09 1.73
C TRP A 86 -17.77 3.72 3.01
N ALA A 87 -17.74 2.95 4.07
CA ALA A 87 -17.07 3.38 5.29
C ALA A 87 -15.61 3.74 5.00
N PRO A 88 -15.08 4.84 5.55
CA PRO A 88 -13.65 5.16 5.45
C PRO A 88 -12.80 4.01 5.98
N LEU A 89 -11.49 4.08 5.75
CA LEU A 89 -10.58 3.17 6.43
C LEU A 89 -10.97 3.10 7.90
N ARG A 90 -11.14 1.89 8.40
CA ARG A 90 -11.44 1.66 9.80
C ARG A 90 -10.46 2.45 10.66
N ALA A 91 -10.98 3.20 11.62
CA ALA A 91 -10.12 3.89 12.58
C ALA A 91 -9.19 2.88 13.28
N PRO A 92 -7.96 3.29 13.60
CA PRO A 92 -7.08 2.48 14.43
C PRO A 92 -7.79 2.09 15.72
N PHE A 93 -7.45 0.91 16.27
CA PHE A 93 -8.07 0.48 17.52
C PHE A 93 -7.86 1.49 18.63
N ALA A 94 -8.91 1.73 19.41
CA ALA A 94 -8.82 2.60 20.59
C ALA A 94 -7.97 1.96 21.70
N GLU A 95 -7.91 0.61 21.75
CA GLU A 95 -7.12 -0.13 22.70
C GLU A 95 -5.63 -0.04 22.30
N PRO A 96 -4.72 0.44 23.21
CA PRO A 96 -3.33 0.74 22.87
C PRO A 96 -2.53 -0.44 22.32
N ALA A 97 -2.68 -1.63 22.90
CA ALA A 97 -1.94 -2.82 22.46
C ALA A 97 -2.38 -3.24 21.04
N ALA A 98 -3.68 -3.30 20.80
CA ALA A 98 -4.21 -3.63 19.48
C ALA A 98 -3.80 -2.62 18.40
N ARG A 99 -3.67 -1.34 18.76
CA ARG A 99 -3.16 -0.30 17.85
C ARG A 99 -1.70 -0.53 17.52
N VAL A 100 -0.87 -0.86 18.52
CA VAL A 100 0.55 -1.19 18.30
C VAL A 100 0.69 -2.41 17.39
N ASP A 101 -0.13 -3.43 17.58
CA ASP A 101 -0.13 -4.62 16.72
C ASP A 101 -0.48 -4.29 15.27
N GLU A 102 -1.46 -3.40 15.03
CA GLU A 102 -1.79 -2.93 13.68
C GLU A 102 -0.63 -2.18 13.02
N GLU A 103 -0.01 -1.25 13.73
CA GLU A 103 1.15 -0.50 13.20
C GLU A 103 2.35 -1.42 12.93
N ASN A 104 2.61 -2.39 13.81
CA ASN A 104 3.63 -3.40 13.59
C ASN A 104 3.33 -4.27 12.37
N ALA A 105 2.06 -4.61 12.15
CA ALA A 105 1.65 -5.34 10.95
C ALA A 105 1.98 -4.57 9.67
N VAL A 106 1.64 -3.28 9.62
CA VAL A 106 1.95 -2.41 8.49
C VAL A 106 3.47 -2.32 8.29
N ASN A 107 4.23 -2.14 9.37
CA ASN A 107 5.68 -2.06 9.32
C ASN A 107 6.31 -3.34 8.76
N LEU A 108 5.85 -4.52 9.20
CA LEU A 108 6.34 -5.81 8.70
C LEU A 108 6.04 -5.99 7.21
N VAL A 109 4.81 -5.67 6.78
CA VAL A 109 4.45 -5.72 5.36
C VAL A 109 5.32 -4.76 4.53
N ASP A 110 5.50 -3.53 5.00
CA ASP A 110 6.28 -2.52 4.27
C ASP A 110 7.76 -2.88 4.20
N GLU A 111 8.34 -3.45 5.25
CA GLU A 111 9.73 -3.92 5.25
C GLU A 111 9.95 -5.05 4.25
N ALA A 112 9.06 -6.05 4.22
CA ALA A 112 9.12 -7.12 3.23
C ALA A 112 8.95 -6.58 1.80
N LEU A 113 7.97 -5.71 1.58
CA LEU A 113 7.71 -5.10 0.29
C LEU A 113 8.88 -4.27 -0.20
N LEU A 114 9.44 -3.39 0.64
CA LEU A 114 10.57 -2.53 0.26
C LEU A 114 11.82 -3.33 -0.11
N SER A 115 12.11 -4.40 0.64
CA SER A 115 13.20 -5.31 0.30
C SER A 115 12.99 -5.94 -1.08
N LEU A 116 11.80 -6.48 -1.36
CA LEU A 116 11.50 -7.11 -2.64
C LEU A 116 11.43 -6.10 -3.81
N VAL A 117 10.95 -4.89 -3.57
CA VAL A 117 10.96 -3.81 -4.58
C VAL A 117 12.39 -3.44 -4.97
N ARG A 118 13.29 -3.29 -4.00
CA ARG A 118 14.71 -3.01 -4.27
C ARG A 118 15.37 -4.15 -5.05
N LEU A 119 15.17 -5.38 -4.63
CA LEU A 119 15.71 -6.56 -5.31
C LEU A 119 15.18 -6.68 -6.75
N PHE A 120 13.88 -6.42 -6.96
CA PHE A 120 13.28 -6.43 -8.29
C PHE A 120 13.94 -5.42 -9.24
N TYR A 121 14.14 -4.18 -8.79
CA TYR A 121 14.79 -3.16 -9.62
C TYR A 121 16.27 -3.45 -9.87
N LEU A 122 17.00 -3.91 -8.84
CA LEU A 122 18.40 -4.33 -9.01
C LEU A 122 18.52 -5.45 -10.03
N GLN A 123 17.68 -6.47 -9.95
CA GLN A 123 17.68 -7.59 -10.90
C GLN A 123 17.32 -7.12 -12.32
N ARG A 124 16.29 -6.28 -12.45
CA ARG A 124 15.88 -5.70 -13.74
C ARG A 124 17.03 -4.93 -14.41
N ASP A 125 17.80 -4.20 -13.61
CA ASP A 125 18.89 -3.36 -14.07
C ASP A 125 20.23 -4.14 -14.18
N GLY A 126 20.19 -5.48 -14.07
CA GLY A 126 21.31 -6.39 -14.32
C GLY A 126 22.28 -6.57 -13.14
N ALA A 127 21.90 -6.16 -11.93
CA ALA A 127 22.75 -6.36 -10.76
C ALA A 127 22.84 -7.85 -10.38
N ASP A 128 24.03 -8.26 -9.91
CA ASP A 128 24.23 -9.58 -9.33
C ASP A 128 23.60 -9.67 -7.94
N LEU A 129 22.54 -10.46 -7.81
CA LEU A 129 21.86 -10.71 -6.54
C LEU A 129 22.54 -11.79 -5.68
N SER A 130 23.65 -12.38 -6.09
CA SER A 130 24.38 -13.37 -5.28
C SER A 130 25.13 -12.76 -4.10
N VAL A 131 25.26 -11.43 -4.05
CA VAL A 131 25.87 -10.70 -2.95
C VAL A 131 25.17 -11.04 -1.62
N ALA A 132 25.96 -11.39 -0.62
CA ALA A 132 25.46 -11.90 0.68
C ALA A 132 24.41 -11.01 1.34
N TYR A 133 24.55 -9.69 1.25
CA TYR A 133 23.57 -8.76 1.79
C TYR A 133 22.22 -8.86 1.06
N LEU A 134 22.21 -8.94 -0.26
CA LEU A 134 20.99 -9.05 -1.06
C LEU A 134 20.29 -10.39 -0.82
N GLN A 135 21.04 -11.47 -0.66
CA GLN A 135 20.52 -12.77 -0.25
C GLN A 135 19.87 -12.72 1.15
N LYS A 136 20.47 -11.96 2.07
CA LYS A 136 19.91 -11.73 3.40
C LYS A 136 18.59 -10.95 3.34
N GLU A 137 18.51 -9.90 2.49
CA GLU A 137 17.27 -9.13 2.26
C GLU A 137 16.14 -10.02 1.74
N GLN A 138 16.42 -10.85 0.75
CA GLN A 138 15.44 -11.79 0.18
C GLN A 138 14.92 -12.78 1.22
N LYS A 139 15.83 -13.40 2.00
CA LYS A 139 15.47 -14.32 3.08
C LYS A 139 14.67 -13.64 4.18
N ARG A 140 15.02 -12.40 4.53
CA ARG A 140 14.29 -11.59 5.52
C ARG A 140 12.86 -11.33 5.07
N ALA A 141 12.65 -10.87 3.83
CA ALA A 141 11.31 -10.64 3.30
C ALA A 141 10.45 -11.90 3.35
N ALA A 142 10.98 -13.04 2.92
CA ALA A 142 10.28 -14.32 2.98
C ALA A 142 9.99 -14.77 4.42
N SER A 143 10.91 -14.53 5.36
CA SER A 143 10.72 -14.84 6.78
C SER A 143 9.62 -13.99 7.41
N ILE A 144 9.59 -12.69 7.09
CA ILE A 144 8.53 -11.76 7.55
C ILE A 144 7.17 -12.22 7.05
N LEU A 145 7.04 -12.56 5.76
CA LEU A 145 5.75 -12.98 5.20
C LEU A 145 5.26 -14.29 5.81
N ARG A 146 6.15 -15.26 6.07
CA ARG A 146 5.78 -16.49 6.79
C ARG A 146 5.37 -16.18 8.24
N HIS A 147 6.11 -15.32 8.94
CA HIS A 147 5.73 -14.88 10.28
C HIS A 147 4.33 -14.25 10.29
N LEU A 148 4.01 -13.39 9.32
CA LEU A 148 2.69 -12.80 9.17
C LEU A 148 1.60 -13.86 8.92
N ASP A 149 1.90 -14.90 8.14
CA ASP A 149 0.97 -15.99 7.89
C ASP A 149 0.73 -16.86 9.13
N ASP A 150 1.77 -17.11 9.94
CA ASP A 150 1.73 -18.00 11.10
C ASP A 150 1.16 -17.35 12.35
N THR A 151 1.30 -16.03 12.48
CA THR A 151 0.93 -15.31 13.70
C THR A 151 -0.47 -14.69 13.62
N VAL A 152 -0.80 -13.97 14.69
CA VAL A 152 -2.03 -13.24 14.97
C VAL A 152 -2.58 -12.45 13.76
N ILE A 153 -1.73 -12.00 12.83
CA ILE A 153 -2.16 -11.22 11.69
C ILE A 153 -2.91 -12.09 10.68
N GLY A 154 -2.44 -13.29 10.40
CA GLY A 154 -3.19 -14.26 9.61
C GLY A 154 -4.55 -14.60 10.23
N HIS A 155 -4.64 -14.63 11.56
CA HIS A 155 -5.89 -14.90 12.28
C HIS A 155 -6.77 -13.66 12.48
N HIS A 156 -6.21 -12.48 12.73
CA HIS A 156 -6.99 -11.27 13.02
C HIS A 156 -7.45 -10.55 11.75
N LEU A 157 -6.62 -10.45 10.72
CA LEU A 157 -7.02 -9.80 9.46
C LEU A 157 -8.17 -10.55 8.78
N THR A 158 -8.15 -11.89 8.77
CA THR A 158 -9.22 -12.68 8.16
C THR A 158 -10.49 -12.73 9.00
N LYS A 159 -10.39 -12.93 10.31
CA LYS A 159 -11.56 -13.03 11.20
C LYS A 159 -12.18 -11.69 11.53
N ARG A 160 -11.38 -10.64 11.61
CA ARG A 160 -11.82 -9.32 12.00
C ARG A 160 -12.41 -8.53 10.84
N ALA A 161 -11.83 -8.62 9.64
CA ALA A 161 -12.43 -8.10 8.42
C ALA A 161 -13.84 -8.68 8.21
N ALA A 162 -14.02 -9.96 8.51
CA ALA A 162 -15.32 -10.61 8.43
C ALA A 162 -16.30 -10.14 9.53
N LYS A 163 -15.81 -9.74 10.71
CA LYS A 163 -16.64 -9.44 11.87
C LYS A 163 -16.97 -7.94 12.03
N GLU A 164 -16.05 -7.06 11.67
CA GLU A 164 -16.18 -5.59 11.83
C GLU A 164 -16.36 -4.86 10.49
N GLY A 165 -16.31 -5.57 9.36
CA GLY A 165 -16.72 -5.09 8.02
C GLY A 165 -15.89 -3.95 7.41
N GLY A 166 -14.78 -3.53 8.04
CA GLY A 166 -14.01 -2.37 7.64
C GLY A 166 -12.64 -2.68 7.06
N LEU A 167 -12.28 -2.04 5.95
CA LEU A 167 -10.93 -2.00 5.42
C LEU A 167 -10.03 -1.20 6.37
N GLY A 168 -9.03 -1.84 6.97
CA GLY A 168 -8.00 -1.21 7.78
C GLY A 168 -6.72 -0.95 7.01
N ARG A 169 -5.77 -0.24 7.64
CA ARG A 169 -4.43 -0.02 7.08
C ARG A 169 -3.65 -1.31 6.88
N PRO A 170 -3.69 -2.29 7.81
CA PRO A 170 -3.00 -3.56 7.62
C PRO A 170 -3.50 -4.34 6.41
N GLU A 171 -4.83 -4.44 6.21
CA GLU A 171 -5.44 -5.11 5.07
C GLU A 171 -5.05 -4.42 3.76
N LEU A 172 -5.14 -3.09 3.72
CA LEU A 172 -4.74 -2.29 2.56
C LEU A 172 -3.26 -2.49 2.21
N ALA A 173 -2.37 -2.46 3.21
CA ALA A 173 -0.94 -2.66 3.03
C ALA A 173 -0.65 -4.08 2.52
N LEU A 174 -1.23 -5.09 3.18
CA LEU A 174 -1.02 -6.49 2.86
C LEU A 174 -1.44 -6.82 1.42
N VAL A 175 -2.68 -6.48 1.07
CA VAL A 175 -3.24 -6.86 -0.24
C VAL A 175 -2.49 -6.17 -1.38
N THR A 176 -2.18 -4.88 -1.24
CA THR A 176 -1.42 -4.17 -2.28
C THR A 176 0.00 -4.68 -2.43
N ALA A 177 0.62 -5.12 -1.35
CA ALA A 177 1.96 -5.73 -1.36
C ALA A 177 1.95 -7.11 -2.02
N LEU A 178 1.08 -8.01 -1.56
CA LEU A 178 1.02 -9.40 -2.08
C LEU A 178 0.61 -9.45 -3.56
N ASP A 179 -0.37 -8.67 -3.99
CA ASP A 179 -0.79 -8.62 -5.39
C ASP A 179 0.33 -8.06 -6.28
N TRP A 180 1.13 -7.09 -5.79
CA TRP A 180 2.33 -6.63 -6.47
C TRP A 180 3.43 -7.70 -6.53
N MET A 181 3.66 -8.41 -5.43
CA MET A 181 4.64 -9.51 -5.38
C MET A 181 4.29 -10.62 -6.36
N GLN A 182 3.02 -10.98 -6.44
CA GLN A 182 2.51 -11.95 -7.40
C GLN A 182 2.66 -11.44 -8.85
N PHE A 183 2.28 -10.18 -9.11
CA PHE A 183 2.39 -9.54 -10.42
C PHE A 183 3.85 -9.48 -10.92
N ARG A 184 4.81 -9.24 -10.03
CA ARG A 184 6.25 -9.17 -10.36
C ARG A 184 6.99 -10.49 -10.22
N GLY A 185 6.35 -11.54 -9.73
CA GLY A 185 7.00 -12.84 -9.49
C GLY A 185 8.10 -12.79 -8.42
N THR A 186 8.03 -11.84 -7.48
CA THR A 186 9.07 -11.64 -6.46
C THR A 186 8.90 -12.51 -5.22
N PHE A 187 7.70 -13.05 -5.02
CA PHE A 187 7.37 -13.95 -3.92
C PHE A 187 6.24 -14.90 -4.34
N ASP A 188 6.39 -16.17 -3.99
CA ASP A 188 5.33 -17.17 -4.19
C ASP A 188 4.32 -17.11 -3.05
N VAL A 189 3.20 -16.43 -3.27
CA VAL A 189 2.12 -16.25 -2.29
C VAL A 189 1.43 -17.56 -1.90
N THR A 190 1.62 -18.64 -2.66
CA THR A 190 1.05 -19.96 -2.31
C THR A 190 1.71 -20.56 -1.08
N THR A 191 2.91 -20.11 -0.74
CA THR A 191 3.64 -20.51 0.47
C THR A 191 3.11 -19.88 1.76
N THR A 192 2.17 -18.94 1.64
CA THR A 192 1.50 -18.24 2.75
C THR A 192 -0.01 -18.28 2.56
N PRO A 193 -0.65 -19.43 2.82
CA PRO A 193 -2.04 -19.69 2.41
C PRO A 193 -3.07 -18.79 3.10
N ARG A 194 -2.82 -18.35 4.35
CA ARG A 194 -3.73 -17.45 5.08
C ARG A 194 -3.66 -16.04 4.50
N LEU A 195 -2.46 -15.55 4.21
CA LEU A 195 -2.28 -14.24 3.56
C LEU A 195 -2.85 -14.24 2.15
N LYS A 196 -2.65 -15.33 1.40
CA LYS A 196 -3.25 -15.52 0.07
C LYS A 196 -4.77 -15.46 0.14
N SER A 197 -5.39 -16.19 1.06
CA SER A 197 -6.85 -16.17 1.24
C SER A 197 -7.38 -14.79 1.60
N ALA A 198 -6.68 -14.05 2.48
CA ALA A 198 -7.02 -12.67 2.81
C ALA A 198 -6.91 -11.75 1.59
N MET A 199 -5.85 -11.86 0.81
CA MET A 199 -5.68 -11.12 -0.44
C MET A 199 -6.82 -11.39 -1.41
N GLU A 200 -7.14 -12.65 -1.67
CA GLU A 200 -8.21 -13.06 -2.61
C GLU A 200 -9.58 -12.52 -2.18
N HIS A 201 -9.87 -12.50 -0.88
CA HIS A 201 -11.10 -11.91 -0.34
C HIS A 201 -11.22 -10.43 -0.69
N TRP A 202 -10.18 -9.65 -0.38
CA TRP A 202 -10.19 -8.20 -0.63
C TRP A 202 -10.15 -7.82 -2.11
N LEU A 203 -9.53 -8.65 -2.95
CA LEU A 203 -9.47 -8.42 -4.40
C LEU A 203 -10.85 -8.48 -5.09
N GLN A 204 -11.88 -9.03 -4.42
CA GLN A 204 -13.26 -8.98 -4.91
C GLN A 204 -13.87 -7.58 -4.79
N ARG A 205 -13.32 -6.71 -3.95
CA ARG A 205 -13.83 -5.36 -3.73
C ARG A 205 -13.55 -4.46 -4.94
N PRO A 206 -14.54 -3.69 -5.45
CA PRO A 206 -14.39 -2.93 -6.70
C PRO A 206 -13.16 -2.00 -6.72
N SER A 207 -12.84 -1.33 -5.61
CA SER A 207 -11.66 -0.46 -5.49
C SER A 207 -10.33 -1.21 -5.66
N PHE A 208 -10.25 -2.44 -5.19
CA PHE A 208 -9.08 -3.29 -5.38
C PHE A 208 -9.04 -3.90 -6.79
N ALA A 209 -10.18 -4.38 -7.27
CA ALA A 209 -10.28 -5.01 -8.59
C ALA A 209 -9.90 -4.04 -9.72
N SER A 210 -10.41 -2.80 -9.67
CA SER A 210 -10.18 -1.77 -10.71
C SER A 210 -8.81 -1.10 -10.64
N THR A 211 -8.04 -1.33 -9.58
CA THR A 211 -6.71 -0.72 -9.38
C THR A 211 -5.56 -1.71 -9.48
N ARG A 212 -5.79 -2.95 -9.92
CA ARG A 212 -4.75 -3.98 -10.05
C ARG A 212 -3.54 -3.48 -10.85
N PRO A 213 -2.31 -3.93 -10.51
CA PRO A 213 -1.14 -3.57 -11.27
C PRO A 213 -1.22 -4.15 -12.69
N GLY A 214 -0.93 -3.30 -13.68
CA GLY A 214 -0.98 -3.63 -15.10
C GLY A 214 -0.35 -2.51 -15.94
#